data_1ab082dc79938079a39d731bd5a86be5
#
_entry.id   1ab082dc79938079a39d731bd5a86be5
#
_cell.length_a   1.000
_cell.length_b   1.000
_cell.length_c   1.000
_cell.angle_alpha   90.00
_cell.angle_beta   90.00
_cell.angle_gamma   90.00
#
_symmetry.space_group_name_H-M   'P 1'
#
loop_
_entity.id
_entity.type
_entity.pdbx_description
1 polymer ?
#
loop_
_entity_poly.entity_id
_entity_poly.type
_entity_poly.pdbx_seq_one_letter_code
_entity_poly.pdbx_strand_id
1 'polypeptide(L)'
;MSYKKKESDMKALHRRFNILLITLGALVTSCGMIDMDTDENVQQAYEMQLENDTLYAVVGDSFMVRPVFTPEVVSNVEIFWYTDFDSIIRVMNDTVIAMGEGEAYLHAISVQDRKEDSLLVVVMPGWRFDPYSWPYETVVYADVRYNGEPLSGNMMVGAFVGNECRAIGEVKEWNGVRYTQFRIGSELFNYSEPGEDEVYASETIRFMLYDPATHLMREHPETLTFDGEAHGTLSNLYQLYF
;
A
#
# COMPACT_ATOMS: atom_id res chain seq x y z
N MET A 1 45.55 27.93 -18.92
CA MET A 1 45.34 28.69 -20.18
C MET A 1 44.32 28.03 -21.11
N SER A 2 43.52 27.06 -20.64
CA SER A 2 42.60 26.26 -21.47
C SER A 2 41.09 26.63 -21.31
N TYR A 3 40.70 27.29 -20.24
CA TYR A 3 39.27 27.55 -19.95
C TYR A 3 38.67 28.72 -20.73
N LYS A 4 39.48 29.78 -21.00
CA LYS A 4 39.00 30.96 -21.73
C LYS A 4 38.78 30.72 -23.24
N LYS A 5 39.42 29.69 -23.81
CA LYS A 5 39.28 29.36 -25.22
C LYS A 5 37.95 28.65 -25.51
N LYS A 6 37.47 27.84 -24.58
CA LYS A 6 36.21 27.08 -24.72
C LYS A 6 34.97 27.95 -24.66
N GLU A 7 35.01 29.04 -23.87
CA GLU A 7 33.89 29.99 -23.73
C GLU A 7 33.77 30.92 -24.95
N SER A 8 34.86 31.28 -25.58
CA SER A 8 34.91 32.06 -26.84
C SER A 8 34.31 31.27 -28.01
N ASP A 9 34.59 29.99 -28.11
CA ASP A 9 34.11 29.13 -29.19
C ASP A 9 32.59 28.84 -29.06
N MET A 10 32.06 28.75 -27.84
CA MET A 10 30.61 28.59 -27.59
C MET A 10 29.82 29.86 -27.94
N LYS A 11 30.38 31.05 -27.67
CA LYS A 11 29.72 32.32 -28.04
C LYS A 11 29.74 32.56 -29.56
N ALA A 12 30.75 32.08 -30.24
CA ALA A 12 30.84 32.13 -31.70
C ALA A 12 29.85 31.17 -32.40
N LEU A 13 29.61 30.00 -31.80
CA LEU A 13 28.63 29.02 -32.29
C LEU A 13 27.19 29.52 -32.17
N HIS A 14 26.82 30.16 -31.02
CA HIS A 14 25.49 30.77 -30.82
C HIS A 14 25.21 31.94 -31.77
N ARG A 15 26.23 32.71 -32.12
CA ARG A 15 26.07 33.83 -33.02
C ARG A 15 25.89 33.40 -34.48
N ARG A 16 26.42 32.25 -34.88
CA ARG A 16 26.21 31.69 -36.23
C ARG A 16 24.85 30.99 -36.37
N PHE A 17 24.31 30.47 -35.28
CA PHE A 17 22.99 29.84 -35.30
C PHE A 17 21.85 30.87 -35.41
N ASN A 18 21.99 32.06 -34.79
CA ASN A 18 21.00 33.12 -34.90
C ASN A 18 20.94 33.86 -36.22
N ILE A 19 22.00 33.77 -37.04
CA ILE A 19 22.02 34.42 -38.37
C ILE A 19 21.39 33.48 -39.42
N LEU A 20 21.34 32.18 -39.20
CA LEU A 20 20.73 31.24 -40.13
C LEU A 20 19.21 31.16 -40.03
N LEU A 21 18.63 31.69 -38.93
CA LEU A 21 17.17 31.66 -38.70
C LEU A 21 16.42 32.83 -39.27
N ILE A 22 17.12 33.86 -39.80
CA ILE A 22 16.48 35.09 -40.30
C ILE A 22 16.33 35.09 -41.84
N THR A 23 16.93 34.15 -42.58
CA THR A 23 16.85 34.10 -44.03
C THR A 23 15.93 33.02 -44.60
N LEU A 24 15.14 32.32 -43.78
CA LEU A 24 14.18 31.32 -44.27
C LEU A 24 12.70 31.71 -44.02
N GLY A 25 12.46 33.00 -43.79
CA GLY A 25 11.14 33.55 -43.43
C GLY A 25 10.41 34.27 -44.57
N ALA A 26 10.72 34.09 -45.83
CA ALA A 26 9.99 34.73 -46.90
C ALA A 26 9.98 33.85 -48.17
N LEU A 27 9.04 32.94 -48.22
CA LEU A 27 8.47 32.35 -49.45
C LEU A 27 7.56 31.15 -49.09
N VAL A 28 6.35 31.37 -48.66
CA VAL A 28 5.17 30.56 -49.01
C VAL A 28 3.92 31.37 -48.74
N THR A 29 3.59 32.27 -49.62
CA THR A 29 2.24 32.66 -49.86
C THR A 29 1.80 31.94 -51.11
N SER A 30 1.03 30.90 -51.00
CA SER A 30 -0.04 30.56 -51.93
C SER A 30 -0.64 29.18 -51.60
N CYS A 31 -1.92 29.22 -51.33
CA CYS A 31 -2.89 28.28 -51.83
C CYS A 31 -3.07 26.96 -51.10
N GLY A 32 -4.27 26.79 -50.69
CA GLY A 32 -4.87 25.52 -50.32
C GLY A 32 -5.46 25.58 -48.91
N MET A 33 -6.69 26.10 -48.78
CA MET A 33 -7.57 25.59 -47.74
C MET A 33 -7.67 24.08 -47.94
N ILE A 34 -6.82 23.37 -47.24
CA ILE A 34 -7.15 22.00 -46.83
C ILE A 34 -7.97 22.25 -45.57
N ASP A 35 -9.28 22.14 -45.66
CA ASP A 35 -10.09 21.77 -44.50
C ASP A 35 -9.50 20.48 -43.96
N MET A 36 -8.53 20.59 -43.10
CA MET A 36 -8.32 19.54 -42.11
C MET A 36 -9.55 19.68 -41.21
N ASP A 37 -10.50 18.79 -41.43
CA ASP A 37 -11.39 18.38 -40.38
C ASP A 37 -10.49 18.05 -39.17
N THR A 38 -10.33 19.02 -38.29
CA THR A 38 -9.82 18.77 -36.97
C THR A 38 -10.93 18.07 -36.21
N ASP A 39 -11.14 16.83 -36.60
CA ASP A 39 -11.90 15.91 -35.79
C ASP A 39 -11.16 15.66 -34.49
N GLU A 40 -11.95 15.78 -33.48
CA GLU A 40 -11.71 15.54 -32.08
C GLU A 40 -11.06 16.70 -31.31
N ASN A 41 -11.97 17.51 -30.76
CA ASN A 41 -11.73 18.26 -29.55
C ASN A 41 -11.24 17.32 -28.45
N VAL A 42 -9.96 16.96 -28.46
CA VAL A 42 -9.32 16.42 -27.28
C VAL A 42 -9.32 17.56 -26.28
N GLN A 43 -10.31 17.56 -25.41
CA GLN A 43 -10.39 18.55 -24.36
C GLN A 43 -9.18 18.32 -23.44
N GLN A 44 -8.26 19.24 -23.46
CA GLN A 44 -7.06 19.17 -22.67
C GLN A 44 -7.42 19.15 -21.18
N ALA A 45 -6.89 18.21 -20.42
CA ALA A 45 -7.09 18.16 -18.98
C ALA A 45 -6.44 19.38 -18.32
N TYR A 46 -7.19 20.15 -17.56
CA TYR A 46 -6.66 21.28 -16.81
C TYR A 46 -5.99 20.84 -15.52
N GLU A 47 -6.53 19.83 -14.87
CA GLU A 47 -6.05 19.31 -13.60
C GLU A 47 -6.20 17.80 -13.57
N MET A 48 -5.23 17.10 -12.96
CA MET A 48 -5.24 15.67 -12.73
C MET A 48 -4.90 15.43 -11.26
N GLN A 49 -5.72 14.63 -10.59
CA GLN A 49 -5.53 14.25 -9.20
C GLN A 49 -5.79 12.75 -9.03
N LEU A 50 -5.17 12.13 -8.06
CA LEU A 50 -5.51 10.79 -7.61
C LEU A 50 -6.61 10.87 -6.54
N GLU A 51 -7.49 9.87 -6.49
CA GLU A 51 -8.64 9.90 -5.57
C GLU A 51 -8.26 9.96 -4.09
N ASN A 52 -7.05 9.49 -3.75
CA ASN A 52 -6.58 9.41 -2.38
C ASN A 52 -5.14 9.90 -2.29
N ASP A 53 -4.79 10.54 -1.18
CA ASP A 53 -3.41 10.93 -0.87
C ASP A 53 -2.59 9.74 -0.34
N THR A 54 -3.27 8.77 0.31
CA THR A 54 -2.66 7.57 0.89
C THR A 54 -3.53 6.35 0.66
N LEU A 55 -2.91 5.23 0.31
CA LEU A 55 -3.54 3.92 0.16
C LEU A 55 -2.81 2.89 1.01
N TYR A 56 -3.58 2.04 1.70
CA TYR A 56 -3.05 0.93 2.48
C TYR A 56 -3.31 -0.38 1.74
N ALA A 57 -2.26 -1.18 1.62
CA ALA A 57 -2.30 -2.49 0.98
C ALA A 57 -1.57 -3.52 1.83
N VAL A 58 -1.81 -4.78 1.58
CA VAL A 58 -1.09 -5.89 2.20
C VAL A 58 -0.19 -6.56 1.15
N VAL A 59 0.98 -7.04 1.53
CA VAL A 59 1.89 -7.75 0.61
C VAL A 59 1.12 -8.83 -0.17
N GLY A 60 1.23 -8.77 -1.49
CA GLY A 60 0.54 -9.63 -2.45
C GLY A 60 -0.82 -9.11 -2.93
N ASP A 61 -1.30 -7.98 -2.44
CA ASP A 61 -2.47 -7.32 -3.00
C ASP A 61 -2.17 -6.74 -4.37
N SER A 62 -3.22 -6.64 -5.19
CA SER A 62 -3.18 -5.94 -6.46
C SER A 62 -4.41 -5.05 -6.61
N PHE A 63 -4.21 -3.83 -7.07
CA PHE A 63 -5.26 -2.83 -7.18
C PHE A 63 -5.01 -1.89 -8.37
N MET A 64 -6.07 -1.24 -8.83
CA MET A 64 -5.98 -0.21 -9.85
C MET A 64 -6.21 1.15 -9.21
N VAL A 65 -5.36 2.12 -9.55
CA VAL A 65 -5.53 3.53 -9.19
C VAL A 65 -6.03 4.26 -10.43
N ARG A 66 -7.01 5.13 -10.23
CA ARG A 66 -7.57 5.93 -11.32
C ARG A 66 -7.35 7.40 -11.06
N PRO A 67 -6.82 8.14 -12.04
CA PRO A 67 -6.76 9.59 -11.94
C PRO A 67 -8.17 10.20 -12.18
N VAL A 68 -8.43 11.29 -11.49
CA VAL A 68 -9.59 12.16 -11.68
C VAL A 68 -9.14 13.40 -12.43
N PHE A 69 -9.87 13.79 -13.47
CA PHE A 69 -9.55 14.96 -14.29
C PHE A 69 -10.57 16.07 -14.09
N THR A 70 -10.10 17.31 -14.10
CA THR A 70 -10.95 18.49 -14.08
C THR A 70 -10.65 19.37 -15.30
N PRO A 71 -11.62 19.61 -16.22
CA PRO A 71 -13.00 19.10 -16.20
C PRO A 71 -13.09 17.60 -16.45
N GLU A 72 -14.15 16.96 -15.98
CA GLU A 72 -14.35 15.50 -15.97
C GLU A 72 -14.40 14.87 -17.38
N VAL A 73 -14.73 15.65 -18.41
CA VAL A 73 -14.86 15.17 -19.80
C VAL A 73 -13.50 15.24 -20.49
N VAL A 74 -12.64 14.30 -20.17
CA VAL A 74 -11.36 14.09 -20.85
C VAL A 74 -11.33 12.67 -21.40
N SER A 75 -11.27 12.56 -22.73
CA SER A 75 -11.16 11.25 -23.39
C SER A 75 -9.70 10.95 -23.75
N ASN A 76 -9.29 9.68 -23.58
CA ASN A 76 -8.03 9.15 -24.08
C ASN A 76 -6.75 9.80 -23.52
N VAL A 77 -6.73 10.14 -22.24
CA VAL A 77 -5.46 10.56 -21.59
C VAL A 77 -4.65 9.34 -21.25
N GLU A 78 -3.50 9.22 -21.88
CA GLU A 78 -2.51 8.19 -21.54
C GLU A 78 -1.76 8.59 -20.28
N ILE A 79 -1.71 7.68 -19.29
CA ILE A 79 -1.01 7.89 -18.01
C ILE A 79 0.23 7.03 -17.98
N PHE A 80 1.35 7.66 -17.70
CA PHE A 80 2.59 6.98 -17.37
C PHE A 80 2.68 6.85 -15.85
N TRP A 81 2.79 5.59 -15.40
CA TRP A 81 2.91 5.24 -13.98
C TRP A 81 4.34 4.83 -13.65
N TYR A 82 4.85 5.29 -12.52
CA TYR A 82 6.11 4.80 -11.97
C TYR A 82 6.11 4.85 -10.44
N THR A 83 7.06 4.18 -9.82
CA THR A 83 7.26 4.16 -8.37
C THR A 83 8.71 4.47 -8.03
N ASP A 84 8.95 4.99 -6.85
CA ASP A 84 10.29 5.21 -6.30
C ASP A 84 10.92 3.93 -5.75
N PHE A 85 10.12 2.92 -5.35
CA PHE A 85 10.59 1.65 -4.79
C PHE A 85 9.88 0.42 -5.39
N ASP A 86 10.44 -0.14 -6.46
CA ASP A 86 9.92 -1.37 -7.11
C ASP A 86 9.93 -2.61 -6.19
N SER A 87 10.67 -2.60 -5.10
CA SER A 87 10.68 -3.66 -4.10
C SER A 87 9.47 -3.62 -3.18
N ILE A 88 8.81 -2.46 -3.06
CA ILE A 88 7.63 -2.26 -2.20
C ILE A 88 6.36 -2.34 -3.03
N ILE A 89 6.28 -1.59 -4.11
CA ILE A 89 5.18 -1.65 -5.08
C ILE A 89 5.71 -1.73 -6.51
N ARG A 90 4.98 -2.40 -7.37
CA ARG A 90 5.32 -2.50 -8.81
C ARG A 90 4.10 -2.23 -9.67
N VAL A 91 4.30 -1.46 -10.73
CA VAL A 91 3.23 -1.21 -11.71
C VAL A 91 3.39 -2.15 -12.90
N MET A 92 2.31 -2.85 -13.24
CA MET A 92 2.22 -3.73 -14.41
C MET A 92 0.85 -3.55 -15.07
N ASN A 93 0.83 -3.05 -16.32
CA ASN A 93 -0.42 -2.89 -17.10
C ASN A 93 -1.53 -2.17 -16.30
N ASP A 94 -1.25 -0.97 -15.77
CA ASP A 94 -2.16 -0.15 -14.96
C ASP A 94 -2.61 -0.79 -13.62
N THR A 95 -1.98 -1.89 -13.26
CA THR A 95 -2.20 -2.56 -11.97
C THR A 95 -0.99 -2.36 -11.09
N VAL A 96 -1.24 -1.92 -9.87
CA VAL A 96 -0.22 -1.80 -8.82
C VAL A 96 -0.24 -3.08 -7.99
N ILE A 97 0.94 -3.65 -7.77
CA ILE A 97 1.12 -4.88 -7.00
C ILE A 97 1.96 -4.54 -5.77
N ALA A 98 1.47 -4.86 -4.59
CA ALA A 98 2.20 -4.75 -3.33
C ALA A 98 3.20 -5.92 -3.21
N MET A 99 4.50 -5.62 -3.33
CA MET A 99 5.58 -6.61 -3.41
C MET A 99 6.23 -6.91 -2.06
N GLY A 100 6.41 -5.88 -1.24
CA GLY A 100 7.06 -5.96 0.07
C GLY A 100 6.53 -4.91 1.03
N GLU A 101 6.73 -5.12 2.33
CA GLU A 101 6.32 -4.15 3.35
C GLU A 101 7.14 -2.86 3.27
N GLY A 102 6.50 -1.74 3.60
CA GLY A 102 7.12 -0.42 3.59
C GLY A 102 6.24 0.66 2.98
N GLU A 103 6.84 1.80 2.69
CA GLU A 103 6.20 2.95 2.04
C GLU A 103 6.84 3.21 0.68
N ALA A 104 6.01 3.49 -0.31
CA ALA A 104 6.45 3.90 -1.63
C ALA A 104 5.47 4.91 -2.24
N TYR A 105 5.99 5.86 -3.00
CA TYR A 105 5.14 6.72 -3.81
C TYR A 105 4.84 6.07 -5.15
N LEU A 106 3.55 6.07 -5.50
CA LEU A 106 3.07 5.83 -6.85
C LEU A 106 2.86 7.17 -7.53
N HIS A 107 3.53 7.40 -8.64
CA HIS A 107 3.45 8.62 -9.42
C HIS A 107 2.67 8.37 -10.71
N ALA A 108 1.80 9.32 -11.04
CA ALA A 108 1.04 9.38 -12.29
C ALA A 108 1.42 10.62 -13.08
N ILE A 109 1.74 10.47 -14.36
CA ILE A 109 2.01 11.59 -15.27
C ILE A 109 1.15 11.44 -16.51
N SER A 110 0.33 12.46 -16.83
CA SER A 110 -0.36 12.51 -18.12
C SER A 110 0.63 12.78 -19.24
N VAL A 111 0.68 11.91 -20.24
CA VAL A 111 1.67 11.99 -21.32
C VAL A 111 1.48 13.28 -22.16
N GLN A 112 0.23 13.68 -22.40
CA GLN A 112 -0.10 14.83 -23.23
C GLN A 112 0.20 16.17 -22.54
N ASP A 113 -0.25 16.34 -21.30
CA ASP A 113 -0.25 17.64 -20.62
C ASP A 113 0.85 17.76 -19.57
N ARG A 114 1.54 16.66 -19.29
CA ARG A 114 2.57 16.56 -18.24
C ARG A 114 2.03 17.01 -16.86
N LYS A 115 0.75 16.76 -16.61
CA LYS A 115 0.20 16.89 -15.28
C LYS A 115 0.65 15.69 -14.47
N GLU A 116 1.05 15.94 -13.25
CA GLU A 116 1.52 14.90 -12.35
C GLU A 116 0.84 14.97 -11.00
N ASP A 117 0.64 13.82 -10.41
CA ASP A 117 0.21 13.65 -9.03
C ASP A 117 0.83 12.39 -8.44
N SER A 118 0.83 12.27 -7.13
CA SER A 118 1.41 11.14 -6.42
C SER A 118 0.56 10.71 -5.25
N LEU A 119 0.58 9.40 -5.00
CA LEU A 119 -0.14 8.71 -3.94
C LEU A 119 0.87 7.95 -3.08
N LEU A 120 0.84 8.15 -1.76
CA LEU A 120 1.60 7.32 -0.83
C LEU A 120 0.92 5.95 -0.70
N VAL A 121 1.66 4.88 -0.99
CA VAL A 121 1.21 3.51 -0.74
C VAL A 121 1.95 2.95 0.46
N VAL A 122 1.20 2.59 1.50
CA VAL A 122 1.72 1.93 2.70
C VAL A 122 1.41 0.44 2.58
N VAL A 123 2.43 -0.39 2.41
CA VAL A 123 2.29 -1.83 2.29
C VAL A 123 2.57 -2.48 3.64
N MET A 124 1.54 -3.08 4.20
CA MET A 124 1.57 -3.79 5.48
C MET A 124 2.05 -5.23 5.29
N PRO A 125 2.56 -5.90 6.34
CA PRO A 125 2.92 -7.31 6.30
C PRO A 125 1.82 -8.18 5.72
N GLY A 126 2.20 -9.16 4.93
CA GLY A 126 1.29 -10.14 4.31
C GLY A 126 0.80 -11.20 5.29
N TRP A 127 0.33 -10.79 6.46
CA TRP A 127 -0.28 -11.71 7.40
C TRP A 127 -1.59 -12.21 6.82
N ARG A 128 -1.57 -13.43 6.36
CA ARG A 128 -2.74 -14.10 5.80
C ARG A 128 -3.06 -15.30 6.66
N PHE A 129 -4.32 -15.45 6.95
CA PHE A 129 -4.82 -16.60 7.66
C PHE A 129 -6.14 -17.01 7.05
N ASP A 130 -6.36 -18.32 6.97
CA ASP A 130 -7.63 -18.90 6.58
C ASP A 130 -8.27 -19.57 7.81
N PRO A 131 -9.35 -19.01 8.36
CA PRO A 131 -9.99 -19.54 9.56
C PRO A 131 -10.56 -20.94 9.37
N TYR A 132 -10.76 -21.38 8.12
CA TYR A 132 -11.31 -22.70 7.80
C TYR A 132 -10.23 -23.79 7.58
N SER A 133 -8.97 -23.42 7.61
CA SER A 133 -7.85 -24.37 7.42
C SER A 133 -7.55 -25.20 8.67
N TRP A 134 -8.14 -24.87 9.81
CA TRP A 134 -7.81 -25.45 11.10
C TRP A 134 -8.96 -26.25 11.68
N PRO A 135 -8.72 -27.48 12.16
CA PRO A 135 -9.77 -28.31 12.76
C PRO A 135 -10.22 -27.81 14.14
N TYR A 136 -9.38 -27.06 14.84
CA TYR A 136 -9.66 -26.51 16.16
C TYR A 136 -9.42 -25.01 16.19
N GLU A 137 -10.12 -24.30 17.08
CA GLU A 137 -9.88 -22.88 17.32
C GLU A 137 -10.00 -22.53 18.81
N THR A 138 -9.25 -21.50 19.22
CA THR A 138 -9.50 -20.78 20.46
C THR A 138 -9.90 -19.36 20.14
N VAL A 139 -10.77 -18.77 20.98
CA VAL A 139 -11.23 -17.41 20.81
C VAL A 139 -10.65 -16.53 21.92
N VAL A 140 -10.02 -15.43 21.53
CA VAL A 140 -9.50 -14.44 22.49
C VAL A 140 -10.27 -13.14 22.34
N TYR A 141 -10.86 -12.67 23.46
CA TYR A 141 -11.48 -11.36 23.56
C TYR A 141 -10.53 -10.44 24.33
N ALA A 142 -9.83 -9.55 23.61
CA ALA A 142 -8.73 -8.78 24.17
C ALA A 142 -9.00 -7.26 24.23
N ASP A 143 -8.49 -6.62 25.27
CA ASP A 143 -8.18 -5.19 25.30
C ASP A 143 -6.75 -5.02 24.79
N VAL A 144 -6.64 -4.56 23.54
CA VAL A 144 -5.34 -4.37 22.90
C VAL A 144 -4.95 -2.91 22.98
N ARG A 145 -3.76 -2.64 23.54
CA ARG A 145 -3.23 -1.29 23.70
C ARG A 145 -1.80 -1.18 23.21
N TYR A 146 -1.50 -0.05 22.61
CA TYR A 146 -0.17 0.34 22.22
C TYR A 146 0.23 1.64 22.94
N ASN A 147 1.32 1.60 23.69
CA ASN A 147 1.74 2.72 24.54
C ASN A 147 0.63 3.25 25.48
N GLY A 148 -0.23 2.36 25.99
CA GLY A 148 -1.32 2.69 26.89
C GLY A 148 -2.62 3.14 26.21
N GLU A 149 -2.61 3.43 24.91
CA GLU A 149 -3.77 3.85 24.15
C GLU A 149 -4.42 2.65 23.41
N PRO A 150 -5.74 2.65 23.22
CA PRO A 150 -6.40 1.64 22.39
C PRO A 150 -5.87 1.65 20.97
N LEU A 151 -5.87 0.48 20.32
CA LEU A 151 -5.50 0.38 18.92
C LEU A 151 -6.21 1.44 18.08
N SER A 152 -5.44 2.18 17.29
CA SER A 152 -5.94 3.24 16.42
C SER A 152 -5.40 3.10 15.00
N GLY A 153 -6.08 3.73 14.06
CA GLY A 153 -5.64 3.76 12.66
C GLY A 153 -5.59 2.37 12.03
N ASN A 154 -4.51 2.11 11.30
CA ASN A 154 -4.32 0.88 10.54
C ASN A 154 -3.37 -0.10 11.23
N MET A 155 -3.16 0.04 12.54
CA MET A 155 -2.38 -0.92 13.31
C MET A 155 -3.01 -2.31 13.21
N MET A 156 -2.17 -3.33 13.01
CA MET A 156 -2.58 -4.73 12.94
C MET A 156 -2.03 -5.48 14.13
N VAL A 157 -2.81 -6.41 14.66
CA VAL A 157 -2.34 -7.38 15.64
C VAL A 157 -2.63 -8.77 15.14
N GLY A 158 -1.60 -9.61 15.06
CA GLY A 158 -1.70 -11.00 14.65
C GLY A 158 -1.35 -11.95 15.79
N ALA A 159 -1.96 -13.12 15.77
CA ALA A 159 -1.59 -14.27 16.62
C ALA A 159 -0.81 -15.29 15.77
N PHE A 160 0.32 -15.77 16.28
CA PHE A 160 1.25 -16.61 15.56
C PHE A 160 1.59 -17.87 16.33
N VAL A 161 1.70 -18.97 15.60
CA VAL A 161 2.36 -20.21 16.07
C VAL A 161 3.62 -20.42 15.25
N GLY A 162 4.77 -20.39 15.89
CA GLY A 162 6.04 -20.31 15.16
C GLY A 162 6.10 -19.03 14.33
N ASN A 163 6.25 -19.16 13.01
CA ASN A 163 6.25 -18.04 12.06
C ASN A 163 4.93 -17.92 11.25
N GLU A 164 3.95 -18.74 11.57
CA GLU A 164 2.69 -18.79 10.85
C GLU A 164 1.63 -17.95 11.53
N CYS A 165 1.03 -17.02 10.78
CA CYS A 165 -0.11 -16.23 11.24
C CYS A 165 -1.34 -17.13 11.34
N ARG A 166 -1.90 -17.28 12.53
CA ARG A 166 -3.07 -18.12 12.82
C ARG A 166 -4.35 -17.32 13.05
N ALA A 167 -4.23 -16.01 13.27
CA ALA A 167 -5.36 -15.09 13.34
C ALA A 167 -4.88 -13.64 13.16
N ILE A 168 -5.76 -12.79 12.63
CA ILE A 168 -5.64 -11.34 12.68
C ILE A 168 -6.75 -10.82 13.57
N GLY A 169 -6.41 -9.91 14.49
CA GLY A 169 -7.36 -9.32 15.42
C GLY A 169 -8.37 -8.41 14.72
N GLU A 170 -9.65 -8.66 14.95
CA GLU A 170 -10.73 -7.82 14.46
C GLU A 170 -11.25 -6.94 15.59
N VAL A 171 -11.17 -5.62 15.42
CA VAL A 171 -11.73 -4.66 16.39
C VAL A 171 -13.25 -4.66 16.27
N LYS A 172 -13.92 -4.91 17.40
CA LYS A 172 -15.38 -4.98 17.52
C LYS A 172 -15.86 -4.13 18.68
N GLU A 173 -17.15 -3.82 18.66
CA GLU A 173 -17.83 -3.14 19.75
C GLU A 173 -19.15 -3.85 20.07
N TRP A 174 -19.41 -4.09 21.34
CA TRP A 174 -20.65 -4.66 21.84
C TRP A 174 -21.08 -3.98 23.14
N ASN A 175 -22.30 -3.44 23.19
CA ASN A 175 -22.84 -2.73 24.31
C ASN A 175 -21.94 -1.65 24.93
N GLY A 176 -21.20 -0.90 24.03
CA GLY A 176 -20.26 0.14 24.43
C GLY A 176 -18.90 -0.39 24.92
N VAL A 177 -18.66 -1.69 24.87
CA VAL A 177 -17.36 -2.31 25.13
C VAL A 177 -16.65 -2.53 23.80
N ARG A 178 -15.53 -1.85 23.61
CA ARG A 178 -14.63 -2.07 22.48
C ARG A 178 -13.63 -3.15 22.83
N TYR A 179 -13.46 -4.13 21.93
CA TYR A 179 -12.53 -5.24 22.12
C TYR A 179 -11.96 -5.68 20.78
N THR A 180 -10.84 -6.41 20.83
CA THR A 180 -10.28 -7.10 19.67
C THR A 180 -10.55 -8.59 19.81
N GLN A 181 -11.14 -9.19 18.79
CA GLN A 181 -11.40 -10.62 18.74
C GLN A 181 -10.39 -11.33 17.87
N PHE A 182 -9.80 -12.39 18.38
CA PHE A 182 -8.99 -13.33 17.60
C PHE A 182 -9.70 -14.68 17.58
N ARG A 183 -9.75 -15.30 16.41
CA ARG A 183 -10.16 -16.69 16.22
C ARG A 183 -8.93 -17.45 15.75
N ILE A 184 -8.22 -18.08 16.68
CA ILE A 184 -6.88 -18.63 16.46
C ILE A 184 -7.02 -20.10 16.16
N GLY A 185 -6.66 -20.49 14.92
CA GLY A 185 -6.71 -21.86 14.47
C GLY A 185 -5.54 -22.71 14.97
N SER A 186 -5.77 -24.01 15.24
CA SER A 186 -4.77 -24.98 15.63
C SER A 186 -5.00 -26.35 15.00
N GLU A 187 -3.92 -27.07 14.75
CA GLU A 187 -3.94 -28.48 14.36
C GLU A 187 -4.05 -29.43 15.56
N LEU A 188 -3.59 -28.98 16.71
CA LEU A 188 -3.47 -29.80 17.92
C LEU A 188 -4.55 -29.40 18.92
N PHE A 189 -5.34 -30.38 19.31
CA PHE A 189 -6.28 -30.29 20.42
C PHE A 189 -5.81 -31.16 21.56
N ASN A 190 -5.81 -30.60 22.77
CA ASN A 190 -5.43 -31.31 23.98
C ASN A 190 -6.64 -32.15 24.44
N TYR A 191 -6.84 -33.32 23.81
CA TYR A 191 -7.86 -34.28 24.24
C TYR A 191 -7.18 -35.40 24.99
N SER A 192 -7.34 -35.46 26.30
CA SER A 192 -6.98 -36.64 27.10
C SER A 192 -8.18 -37.57 27.22
N GLU A 193 -8.12 -38.75 26.65
CA GLU A 193 -9.07 -39.80 26.97
C GLU A 193 -8.88 -40.22 28.43
N PRO A 194 -9.96 -40.55 29.17
CA PRO A 194 -9.84 -40.97 30.54
C PRO A 194 -9.06 -42.27 30.62
N GLY A 195 -7.81 -42.23 31.10
CA GLY A 195 -6.96 -43.38 31.36
C GLY A 195 -5.67 -43.48 30.58
N GLU A 196 -5.33 -42.50 29.75
CA GLU A 196 -4.04 -42.46 29.05
C GLU A 196 -3.22 -41.27 29.51
N ASP A 197 -1.96 -41.51 29.91
CA ASP A 197 -0.96 -40.46 30.18
C ASP A 197 -0.43 -39.90 28.85
N GLU A 198 -1.25 -39.19 28.12
CA GLU A 198 -0.81 -38.56 26.89
C GLU A 198 -0.25 -37.17 27.15
N VAL A 199 1.01 -36.98 26.78
CA VAL A 199 1.67 -35.68 26.72
C VAL A 199 1.32 -35.04 25.36
N TYR A 200 0.32 -34.19 25.34
CA TYR A 200 0.02 -33.44 24.14
C TYR A 200 0.92 -32.21 24.02
N ALA A 201 1.52 -32.05 22.86
CA ALA A 201 2.24 -30.84 22.55
C ALA A 201 1.24 -29.73 22.25
N SER A 202 0.98 -28.89 23.24
CA SER A 202 0.19 -27.68 23.04
C SER A 202 0.97 -26.64 22.23
N GLU A 203 0.32 -26.00 21.25
CA GLU A 203 0.91 -24.90 20.50
C GLU A 203 1.01 -23.66 21.37
N THR A 204 2.13 -22.93 21.23
CA THR A 204 2.36 -21.65 21.89
C THR A 204 2.03 -20.54 20.94
N ILE A 205 1.10 -19.66 21.34
CA ILE A 205 0.64 -18.52 20.58
C ILE A 205 1.40 -17.29 21.03
N ARG A 206 1.99 -16.57 20.08
CA ARG A 206 2.61 -15.26 20.24
C ARG A 206 1.76 -14.20 19.59
N PHE A 207 1.67 -13.03 20.21
CA PHE A 207 0.98 -11.88 19.62
C PHE A 207 1.98 -10.87 19.10
N MET A 208 1.76 -10.41 17.88
CA MET A 208 2.60 -9.44 17.20
C MET A 208 1.76 -8.22 16.79
N LEU A 209 2.23 -7.02 17.12
CA LEU A 209 1.65 -5.77 16.65
C LEU A 209 2.51 -5.22 15.52
N TYR A 210 1.89 -4.75 14.45
CA TYR A 210 2.50 -3.95 13.40
C TYR A 210 1.92 -2.54 13.40
N ASP A 211 2.79 -1.54 13.49
CA ASP A 211 2.46 -0.13 13.39
C ASP A 211 2.90 0.40 12.01
N PRO A 212 1.97 0.69 11.09
CA PRO A 212 2.31 1.16 9.75
C PRO A 212 2.92 2.56 9.72
N ALA A 213 2.70 3.38 10.76
CA ALA A 213 3.26 4.73 10.81
C ALA A 213 4.77 4.75 11.09
N THR A 214 5.27 3.71 11.77
CA THR A 214 6.69 3.59 12.13
C THR A 214 7.37 2.38 11.51
N HIS A 215 6.63 1.52 10.81
CA HIS A 215 7.06 0.21 10.28
C HIS A 215 7.67 -0.71 11.35
N LEU A 216 7.27 -0.52 12.60
CA LEU A 216 7.76 -1.33 13.71
C LEU A 216 6.85 -2.52 13.96
N MET A 217 7.48 -3.68 14.08
CA MET A 217 6.88 -4.87 14.66
C MET A 217 7.26 -4.98 16.13
N ARG A 218 6.28 -5.31 16.98
CA ARG A 218 6.48 -5.56 18.41
C ARG A 218 5.84 -6.86 18.79
N GLU A 219 6.55 -7.67 19.55
CA GLU A 219 6.04 -8.89 20.13
C GLU A 219 5.52 -8.61 21.54
N HIS A 220 4.36 -9.15 21.89
CA HIS A 220 3.85 -9.13 23.25
C HIS A 220 4.73 -10.02 24.14
N PRO A 221 5.11 -9.57 25.35
CA PRO A 221 6.07 -10.30 26.17
C PRO A 221 5.55 -11.66 26.69
N GLU A 222 4.25 -11.81 26.78
CA GLU A 222 3.62 -13.05 27.24
C GLU A 222 3.05 -13.85 26.07
N THR A 223 3.11 -15.15 26.17
CA THR A 223 2.55 -16.09 25.21
C THR A 223 1.30 -16.74 25.80
N LEU A 224 0.41 -17.20 24.93
CA LEU A 224 -0.75 -17.98 25.29
C LEU A 224 -0.55 -19.44 24.82
N THR A 225 -0.93 -20.38 25.67
CA THR A 225 -0.95 -21.80 25.28
C THR A 225 -2.30 -22.13 24.66
N PHE A 226 -2.32 -22.78 23.50
CA PHE A 226 -3.56 -23.27 22.93
C PHE A 226 -4.13 -24.39 23.80
N ASP A 227 -5.35 -24.19 24.30
CA ASP A 227 -6.07 -25.16 25.16
C ASP A 227 -7.51 -25.45 24.68
N GLY A 228 -7.91 -24.85 23.55
CA GLY A 228 -9.26 -24.97 23.00
C GLY A 228 -10.32 -24.15 23.72
N GLU A 229 -9.95 -23.48 24.81
CA GLU A 229 -10.88 -22.66 25.60
C GLU A 229 -10.86 -21.20 25.12
N ALA A 230 -11.91 -20.46 25.47
CA ALA A 230 -11.93 -19.02 25.20
C ALA A 230 -11.16 -18.24 26.27
N HIS A 231 -10.32 -17.30 25.83
CA HIS A 231 -9.56 -16.43 26.71
C HIS A 231 -10.14 -15.02 26.75
N GLY A 232 -10.41 -14.55 27.95
CA GLY A 232 -11.13 -13.30 28.19
C GLY A 232 -12.64 -13.41 27.96
N THR A 233 -13.36 -12.42 28.43
CA THR A 233 -14.80 -12.25 28.22
C THR A 233 -15.10 -10.77 28.01
N LEU A 234 -16.29 -10.41 27.54
CA LEU A 234 -16.66 -9.00 27.36
C LEU A 234 -16.70 -8.20 28.69
N SER A 235 -16.79 -8.88 29.83
CA SER A 235 -16.72 -8.26 31.17
C SER A 235 -15.31 -8.29 31.76
N ASN A 236 -14.39 -9.09 31.22
CA ASN A 236 -13.01 -9.21 31.68
C ASN A 236 -12.12 -9.58 30.49
N LEU A 237 -11.70 -8.59 29.72
CA LEU A 237 -10.90 -8.77 28.50
C LEU A 237 -9.49 -9.26 28.82
N TYR A 238 -8.95 -10.13 27.96
CA TYR A 238 -7.54 -10.52 27.98
C TYR A 238 -6.67 -9.29 27.64
N GLN A 239 -5.59 -9.09 28.38
CA GLN A 239 -4.80 -7.86 28.25
C GLN A 239 -3.62 -8.08 27.31
N LEU A 240 -3.59 -7.35 26.19
CA LEU A 240 -2.49 -7.36 25.21
C LEU A 240 -1.92 -5.93 25.12
N TYR A 241 -0.87 -5.66 25.89
CA TYR A 241 -0.24 -4.36 25.96
C TYR A 241 1.15 -4.40 25.29
N PHE A 242 1.32 -3.58 24.26
CA PHE A 242 2.53 -3.45 23.45
C PHE A 242 3.29 -2.16 23.75
#